data_5bc0b5e9a1894ae67d742c339bea9f6a
#
_entry.id   5bc0b5e9a1894ae67d742c339bea9f6a
#
_cell.length_a   1.000
_cell.length_b   1.000
_cell.length_c   1.000
_cell.angle_alpha   90.00
_cell.angle_beta   90.00
_cell.angle_gamma   90.00
#
_symmetry.space_group_name_H-M   'P 1'
#
loop_
_entity.id
_entity.type
_entity.pdbx_description
1 polymer ?
#
loop_
_entity_poly.entity_id
_entity_poly.type
_entity_poly.pdbx_seq_one_letter_code
_entity_poly.pdbx_strand_id
1 'polypeptide(L)'
;MSDDHLIFCPDDVDLSRSPLRRGIAQPTFVLGAFNPGMTQLPNGNLLLIVRIAEALSEPIDGGHVRAIRWDRGSYTLDRYPVDQVDMTDPRQFAIRGAAHRILALTSLSWLLPVELSPDGSAIVAVHYDKAIEPAATWQDYGVEDARISRIGDRWYMTTCSVSAERHSTTLHISDNGLDYRLAGIILDHQNKD
;
A
#
# COMPACT_ATOMS: atom_id res chain seq x y z
N MET A 1 -5.15 -18.23 -28.65
CA MET A 1 -5.55 -18.22 -27.23
C MET A 1 -4.50 -17.40 -26.52
N SER A 2 -4.85 -16.31 -25.86
CA SER A 2 -3.91 -15.63 -24.98
C SER A 2 -3.77 -16.51 -23.75
N ASP A 3 -2.59 -17.03 -23.48
CA ASP A 3 -2.33 -17.70 -22.21
C ASP A 3 -2.22 -16.60 -21.14
N ASP A 4 -3.28 -16.42 -20.34
CA ASP A 4 -3.23 -15.57 -19.18
C ASP A 4 -2.21 -16.16 -18.22
N HIS A 5 -1.19 -15.38 -17.87
CA HIS A 5 -0.10 -15.79 -16.99
C HIS A 5 -0.06 -14.88 -15.76
N LEU A 6 -0.18 -15.50 -14.58
CA LEU A 6 -0.01 -14.80 -13.31
C LEU A 6 1.49 -14.49 -13.10
N ILE A 7 1.85 -13.23 -13.07
CA ILE A 7 3.25 -12.77 -12.96
C ILE A 7 3.69 -12.59 -11.52
N PHE A 8 2.81 -12.06 -10.66
CA PHE A 8 3.14 -11.74 -9.28
C PHE A 8 1.90 -11.89 -8.39
N CYS A 9 2.04 -12.56 -7.25
CA CYS A 9 0.95 -12.85 -6.34
C CYS A 9 1.37 -12.62 -4.86
N PRO A 10 0.43 -12.70 -3.89
CA PRO A 10 0.75 -12.53 -2.47
C PRO A 10 1.87 -13.42 -1.94
N ASP A 11 1.97 -14.66 -2.44
CA ASP A 11 2.99 -15.62 -2.00
C ASP A 11 4.41 -15.28 -2.48
N ASP A 12 4.54 -14.40 -3.49
CA ASP A 12 5.84 -13.92 -3.99
C ASP A 12 6.43 -12.80 -3.13
N VAL A 13 5.66 -12.28 -2.16
CA VAL A 13 6.10 -11.18 -1.30
C VAL A 13 6.92 -11.72 -0.12
N ASP A 14 8.19 -11.35 -0.07
CA ASP A 14 9.04 -11.63 1.10
C ASP A 14 8.73 -10.67 2.25
N LEU A 15 7.88 -11.10 3.18
CA LEU A 15 7.47 -10.32 4.35
C LEU A 15 8.62 -10.03 5.33
N SER A 16 9.73 -10.73 5.26
CA SER A 16 10.91 -10.38 6.07
C SER A 16 11.51 -9.03 5.66
N ARG A 17 11.25 -8.62 4.42
CA ARG A 17 11.67 -7.34 3.82
C ARG A 17 10.56 -6.28 3.82
N SER A 18 9.40 -6.58 4.39
CA SER A 18 8.30 -5.62 4.52
C SER A 18 8.73 -4.38 5.33
N PRO A 19 8.33 -3.17 4.91
CA PRO A 19 8.58 -1.96 5.68
C PRO A 19 7.96 -2.01 7.09
N LEU A 20 6.88 -2.77 7.28
CA LEU A 20 6.21 -2.91 8.57
C LEU A 20 7.10 -3.56 9.64
N ARG A 21 8.11 -4.36 9.23
CA ARG A 21 9.07 -5.00 10.18
C ARG A 21 9.84 -4.01 11.04
N ARG A 22 9.89 -2.74 10.65
CA ARG A 22 10.54 -1.69 11.47
C ARG A 22 9.76 -1.26 12.71
N GLY A 23 8.49 -1.68 12.86
CA GLY A 23 7.67 -1.32 14.01
C GLY A 23 6.71 -2.42 14.47
N ILE A 24 6.40 -3.39 13.61
CA ILE A 24 5.44 -4.46 13.88
C ILE A 24 6.18 -5.78 14.04
N ALA A 25 6.23 -6.28 15.28
CA ALA A 25 6.83 -7.57 15.62
C ALA A 25 5.85 -8.75 15.43
N GLN A 26 4.55 -8.48 15.44
CA GLN A 26 3.50 -9.49 15.31
C GLN A 26 3.50 -10.09 13.91
N PRO A 27 3.10 -11.37 13.78
CA PRO A 27 2.92 -11.99 12.48
C PRO A 27 1.90 -11.24 11.63
N THR A 28 2.27 -11.02 10.37
CA THR A 28 1.41 -10.43 9.35
C THR A 28 1.32 -11.37 8.15
N PHE A 29 0.36 -11.13 7.29
CA PHE A 29 0.21 -11.79 6.01
C PHE A 29 -0.13 -10.78 4.91
N VAL A 30 0.14 -11.15 3.67
CA VAL A 30 -0.26 -10.37 2.51
C VAL A 30 -1.71 -10.67 2.19
N LEU A 31 -2.59 -9.70 2.49
CA LEU A 31 -4.01 -9.79 2.16
C LEU A 31 -4.24 -9.72 0.65
N GLY A 32 -3.39 -8.98 -0.07
CA GLY A 32 -3.46 -8.86 -1.51
C GLY A 32 -2.25 -8.18 -2.12
N ALA A 33 -1.92 -8.57 -3.36
CA ALA A 33 -0.95 -7.92 -4.25
C ALA A 33 -1.71 -7.61 -5.55
N PHE A 34 -2.04 -6.33 -5.80
CA PHE A 34 -2.98 -5.96 -6.86
C PHE A 34 -2.84 -4.50 -7.30
N ASN A 35 -3.68 -4.07 -8.25
CA ASN A 35 -3.79 -2.70 -8.76
C ASN A 35 -2.44 -2.04 -9.12
N PRO A 36 -1.56 -2.69 -9.91
CA PRO A 36 -0.26 -2.11 -10.23
C PRO A 36 -0.38 -0.91 -11.15
N GLY A 37 0.41 0.13 -10.86
CA GLY A 37 0.80 1.12 -11.87
C GLY A 37 1.91 0.55 -12.73
N MET A 38 1.89 0.78 -14.05
CA MET A 38 2.91 0.28 -14.96
C MET A 38 3.59 1.42 -15.72
N THR A 39 4.90 1.27 -15.96
CA THR A 39 5.67 2.13 -16.85
C THR A 39 6.83 1.36 -17.46
N GLN A 40 7.46 1.95 -18.49
CA GLN A 40 8.71 1.44 -19.05
C GLN A 40 9.90 2.22 -18.47
N LEU A 41 10.93 1.49 -18.02
CA LEU A 41 12.19 2.05 -17.55
C LEU A 41 13.11 2.43 -18.72
N PRO A 42 14.14 3.29 -18.50
CA PRO A 42 15.10 3.67 -19.54
C PRO A 42 15.89 2.49 -20.15
N ASN A 43 16.06 1.40 -19.40
CA ASN A 43 16.72 0.17 -19.88
C ASN A 43 15.81 -0.71 -20.76
N GLY A 44 14.55 -0.31 -20.97
CA GLY A 44 13.57 -1.04 -21.77
C GLY A 44 12.72 -2.04 -20.98
N ASN A 45 13.06 -2.35 -19.72
CA ASN A 45 12.27 -3.22 -18.87
C ASN A 45 10.95 -2.54 -18.48
N LEU A 46 9.95 -3.37 -18.13
CA LEU A 46 8.71 -2.87 -17.57
C LEU A 46 8.83 -2.79 -16.04
N LEU A 47 8.25 -1.77 -15.44
CA LEU A 47 8.12 -1.64 -14.00
C LEU A 47 6.65 -1.68 -13.60
N LEU A 48 6.32 -2.59 -12.70
CA LEU A 48 5.05 -2.59 -11.98
C LEU A 48 5.26 -1.99 -10.60
N ILE A 49 4.44 -1.03 -10.22
CA ILE A 49 4.35 -0.55 -8.83
C ILE A 49 3.12 -1.22 -8.22
N VAL A 50 3.37 -2.36 -7.57
CA VAL A 50 2.31 -3.25 -7.05
C VAL A 50 1.87 -2.80 -5.68
N ARG A 51 0.55 -2.64 -5.46
CA ARG A 51 0.00 -2.42 -4.13
C ARG A 51 0.05 -3.71 -3.33
N ILE A 52 0.68 -3.65 -2.17
CA ILE A 52 0.69 -4.71 -1.15
C ILE A 52 -0.20 -4.27 0.00
N ALA A 53 -1.28 -4.99 0.25
CA ALA A 53 -2.09 -4.82 1.45
C ALA A 53 -1.64 -5.84 2.49
N GLU A 54 -1.12 -5.38 3.62
CA GLU A 54 -0.58 -6.23 4.68
C GLU A 54 -1.41 -6.08 5.95
N ALA A 55 -1.81 -7.20 6.55
CA ALA A 55 -2.67 -7.27 7.71
C ALA A 55 -2.08 -8.14 8.82
N LEU A 56 -2.53 -7.96 10.06
CA LEU A 56 -2.19 -8.85 11.18
C LEU A 56 -2.81 -10.23 10.96
N SER A 57 -2.03 -11.28 11.16
CA SER A 57 -2.54 -12.67 11.14
C SER A 57 -3.56 -12.91 12.26
N GLU A 58 -3.36 -12.27 13.41
CA GLU A 58 -4.24 -12.35 14.57
C GLU A 58 -4.58 -10.93 15.05
N PRO A 59 -5.63 -10.29 14.50
CA PRO A 59 -5.97 -8.92 14.88
C PRO A 59 -6.60 -8.80 16.26
N ILE A 60 -7.09 -9.90 16.86
CA ILE A 60 -7.72 -9.88 18.19
C ILE A 60 -6.76 -10.46 19.23
N ASP A 61 -6.54 -9.73 20.31
CA ASP A 61 -5.70 -10.15 21.42
C ASP A 61 -6.14 -9.52 22.74
N GLY A 62 -6.28 -10.34 23.80
CA GLY A 62 -6.59 -9.87 25.15
C GLY A 62 -7.86 -9.00 25.24
N GLY A 63 -8.91 -9.33 24.47
CA GLY A 63 -10.17 -8.57 24.44
C GLY A 63 -10.07 -7.24 23.66
N HIS A 64 -9.02 -7.04 22.87
CA HIS A 64 -8.85 -5.86 22.02
C HIS A 64 -8.70 -6.28 20.56
N VAL A 65 -9.24 -5.46 19.67
CA VAL A 65 -8.94 -5.44 18.25
C VAL A 65 -7.72 -4.56 18.02
N ARG A 66 -6.75 -5.04 17.23
CA ARG A 66 -5.52 -4.33 16.89
C ARG A 66 -5.53 -3.93 15.42
N ALA A 67 -5.10 -2.72 15.11
CA ALA A 67 -4.94 -2.22 13.76
C ALA A 67 -3.54 -1.64 13.56
N ILE A 68 -2.95 -1.91 12.41
CA ILE A 68 -1.67 -1.32 12.02
C ILE A 68 -1.91 0.11 11.57
N ARG A 69 -1.14 1.06 12.09
CA ARG A 69 -1.14 2.45 11.65
C ARG A 69 0.28 2.98 11.51
N TRP A 70 0.52 3.81 10.50
CA TRP A 70 1.74 4.60 10.41
C TRP A 70 1.56 5.90 11.21
N ASP A 71 2.53 6.23 12.05
CA ASP A 71 2.54 7.45 12.84
C ASP A 71 3.95 8.06 12.89
N ARG A 72 4.11 9.21 12.26
CA ARG A 72 5.32 10.06 12.33
C ARG A 72 6.64 9.32 12.10
N GLY A 73 6.68 8.46 11.09
CA GLY A 73 7.89 7.71 10.70
C GLY A 73 8.02 6.33 11.34
N SER A 74 7.00 5.86 12.05
CA SER A 74 6.97 4.55 12.70
C SER A 74 5.65 3.82 12.43
N TYR A 75 5.69 2.49 12.45
CA TYR A 75 4.48 1.67 12.43
C TYR A 75 4.09 1.30 13.86
N THR A 76 2.81 1.46 14.20
CA THR A 76 2.25 1.25 15.53
C THR A 76 1.03 0.34 15.47
N LEU A 77 0.64 -0.20 16.62
CA LEU A 77 -0.60 -0.95 16.79
C LEU A 77 -1.57 -0.15 17.66
N ASP A 78 -2.62 0.37 17.05
CA ASP A 78 -3.77 0.90 17.78
C ASP A 78 -4.58 -0.25 18.37
N ARG A 79 -5.20 -0.02 19.54
CA ARG A 79 -5.97 -1.04 20.29
C ARG A 79 -7.34 -0.49 20.65
N TYR A 80 -8.38 -1.24 20.32
CA TYR A 80 -9.77 -0.89 20.60
C TYR A 80 -10.44 -2.03 21.33
N PRO A 81 -11.20 -1.79 22.44
CA PRO A 81 -11.97 -2.83 23.11
C PRO A 81 -12.92 -3.53 22.12
N VAL A 82 -12.92 -4.87 22.10
CA VAL A 82 -13.68 -5.66 21.12
C VAL A 82 -15.19 -5.42 21.19
N ASP A 83 -15.71 -5.10 22.37
CA ASP A 83 -17.12 -4.79 22.60
C ASP A 83 -17.56 -3.44 21.99
N GLN A 84 -16.62 -2.56 21.69
CA GLN A 84 -16.86 -1.26 21.06
C GLN A 84 -16.67 -1.28 19.53
N VAL A 85 -16.17 -2.39 18.98
CA VAL A 85 -15.83 -2.50 17.54
C VAL A 85 -16.88 -3.30 16.78
N ASP A 86 -17.34 -2.76 15.67
CA ASP A 86 -18.08 -3.48 14.63
C ASP A 86 -17.06 -3.99 13.58
N MET A 87 -17.03 -5.31 13.40
CA MET A 87 -16.14 -6.03 12.48
C MET A 87 -16.91 -6.70 11.34
N THR A 88 -18.10 -6.26 11.02
CA THR A 88 -18.92 -6.84 9.96
C THR A 88 -18.37 -6.56 8.56
N ASP A 89 -17.70 -5.42 8.36
CA ASP A 89 -16.96 -5.13 7.13
C ASP A 89 -15.52 -5.65 7.26
N PRO A 90 -15.08 -6.62 6.42
CA PRO A 90 -13.74 -7.17 6.51
C PRO A 90 -12.62 -6.18 6.19
N ARG A 91 -12.95 -5.00 5.64
CA ARG A 91 -11.96 -3.97 5.23
C ARG A 91 -11.69 -2.95 6.32
N GLN A 92 -12.56 -2.84 7.33
CA GLN A 92 -12.49 -1.77 8.32
C GLN A 92 -13.03 -2.20 9.68
N PHE A 93 -12.54 -1.56 10.72
CA PHE A 93 -13.08 -1.57 12.05
C PHE A 93 -13.90 -0.29 12.25
N ALA A 94 -15.17 -0.42 12.60
CA ALA A 94 -16.06 0.72 12.83
C ALA A 94 -16.50 0.78 14.29
N ILE A 95 -17.07 1.92 14.70
CA ILE A 95 -17.67 2.06 16.04
C ILE A 95 -18.96 1.23 16.07
N ARG A 96 -19.12 0.35 17.06
CA ARG A 96 -20.34 -0.44 17.26
C ARG A 96 -21.54 0.49 17.46
N GLY A 97 -22.59 0.25 16.69
CA GLY A 97 -23.77 1.11 16.65
C GLY A 97 -23.63 2.40 15.83
N ALA A 98 -22.46 2.64 15.23
CA ALA A 98 -22.21 3.78 14.36
C ALA A 98 -21.28 3.35 13.20
N ALA A 99 -21.75 2.40 12.38
CA ALA A 99 -20.92 1.76 11.33
C ALA A 99 -20.35 2.72 10.26
N HIS A 100 -20.90 3.92 10.14
CA HIS A 100 -20.36 4.98 9.29
C HIS A 100 -19.11 5.67 9.87
N ARG A 101 -18.79 5.41 11.14
CA ARG A 101 -17.62 5.97 11.82
C ARG A 101 -16.50 4.92 11.92
N ILE A 102 -15.58 5.01 10.98
CA ILE A 102 -14.42 4.13 10.91
C ILE A 102 -13.45 4.48 12.05
N LEU A 103 -13.00 3.46 12.77
CA LEU A 103 -11.93 3.54 13.76
C LEU A 103 -10.57 3.32 13.11
N ALA A 104 -10.48 2.29 12.26
CA ALA A 104 -9.24 1.86 11.61
C ALA A 104 -9.53 0.99 10.38
N LEU A 105 -8.55 0.84 9.51
CA LEU A 105 -8.58 -0.19 8.48
C LEU A 105 -7.98 -1.51 9.01
N THR A 106 -8.38 -2.62 8.41
CA THR A 106 -7.89 -3.96 8.79
C THR A 106 -6.50 -4.26 8.24
N SER A 107 -6.04 -3.48 7.25
CA SER A 107 -4.72 -3.61 6.62
C SER A 107 -4.09 -2.23 6.41
N LEU A 108 -2.77 -2.23 6.26
CA LEU A 108 -2.01 -1.08 5.80
C LEU A 108 -1.42 -1.38 4.43
N SER A 109 -1.53 -0.43 3.50
CA SER A 109 -1.03 -0.59 2.13
C SER A 109 0.31 0.12 1.92
N TRP A 110 1.20 -0.54 1.19
CA TRP A 110 2.44 0.03 0.68
C TRP A 110 2.67 -0.44 -0.77
N LEU A 111 3.57 0.20 -1.49
CA LEU A 111 3.77 -0.08 -2.91
C LEU A 111 5.15 -0.71 -3.14
N LEU A 112 5.17 -1.83 -3.87
CA LEU A 112 6.38 -2.60 -4.17
C LEU A 112 6.72 -2.50 -5.66
N PRO A 113 7.88 -1.93 -6.01
CA PRO A 113 8.33 -1.95 -7.40
C PRO A 113 8.83 -3.34 -7.80
N VAL A 114 8.26 -3.88 -8.88
CA VAL A 114 8.61 -5.17 -9.49
C VAL A 114 9.01 -4.93 -10.93
N GLU A 115 10.25 -5.22 -11.27
CA GLU A 115 10.81 -5.05 -12.62
C GLU A 115 10.65 -6.34 -13.41
N LEU A 116 10.09 -6.22 -14.61
CA LEU A 116 9.88 -7.31 -15.54
C LEU A 116 10.77 -7.16 -16.78
N SER A 117 11.00 -8.27 -17.48
CA SER A 117 11.58 -8.26 -18.81
C SER A 117 10.79 -7.34 -19.75
N PRO A 118 11.39 -6.87 -20.86
CA PRO A 118 10.73 -5.93 -21.78
C PRO A 118 9.43 -6.46 -22.39
N ASP A 119 9.28 -7.77 -22.50
CA ASP A 119 8.07 -8.45 -22.99
C ASP A 119 7.07 -8.78 -21.87
N GLY A 120 7.42 -8.47 -20.61
CA GLY A 120 6.58 -8.73 -19.42
C GLY A 120 6.50 -10.19 -19.01
N SER A 121 7.30 -11.10 -19.59
CA SER A 121 7.17 -12.55 -19.37
C SER A 121 7.88 -13.06 -18.13
N ALA A 122 8.83 -12.29 -17.57
CA ALA A 122 9.65 -12.71 -16.44
C ALA A 122 9.93 -11.58 -15.45
N ILE A 123 9.98 -11.90 -14.15
CA ILE A 123 10.46 -10.99 -13.12
C ILE A 123 11.99 -10.92 -13.21
N VAL A 124 12.51 -9.71 -13.36
CA VAL A 124 13.95 -9.40 -13.38
C VAL A 124 14.44 -9.05 -11.98
N ALA A 125 13.68 -8.23 -11.26
CA ALA A 125 14.02 -7.80 -9.90
C ALA A 125 12.78 -7.41 -9.10
N VAL A 126 12.87 -7.55 -7.76
CA VAL A 126 11.90 -7.00 -6.81
C VAL A 126 12.63 -6.03 -5.90
N HIS A 127 12.28 -4.75 -5.99
CA HIS A 127 13.03 -3.65 -5.37
C HIS A 127 12.45 -3.25 -4.00
N TYR A 128 12.67 -4.07 -2.97
CA TYR A 128 12.20 -3.78 -1.61
C TYR A 128 12.84 -2.54 -1.00
N ASP A 129 14.07 -2.21 -1.40
CA ASP A 129 14.78 -0.99 -0.98
C ASP A 129 14.21 0.30 -1.60
N LYS A 130 13.31 0.16 -2.58
CA LYS A 130 12.58 1.23 -3.26
C LYS A 130 11.09 1.20 -2.96
N ALA A 131 10.66 0.41 -1.96
CA ALA A 131 9.28 0.37 -1.55
C ALA A 131 8.78 1.79 -1.20
N ILE A 132 7.58 2.12 -1.68
CA ILE A 132 6.94 3.40 -1.39
C ILE A 132 5.98 3.18 -0.23
N GLU A 133 6.27 3.84 0.85
CA GLU A 133 5.58 3.72 2.14
C GLU A 133 4.94 5.04 2.55
N PRO A 134 4.09 5.01 3.58
CA PRO A 134 3.63 6.24 4.20
C PRO A 134 4.79 7.14 4.61
N ALA A 135 4.67 8.43 4.27
CA ALA A 135 5.68 9.45 4.56
C ALA A 135 5.07 10.73 5.17
N ALA A 136 3.75 10.78 5.31
CA ALA A 136 3.03 11.95 5.79
C ALA A 136 1.82 11.55 6.64
N THR A 137 1.37 12.45 7.52
CA THR A 137 0.29 12.19 8.49
C THR A 137 -1.08 11.93 7.87
N TRP A 138 -1.26 12.21 6.58
CA TRP A 138 -2.47 11.86 5.84
C TRP A 138 -2.39 10.48 5.14
N GLN A 139 -1.42 9.65 5.54
CA GLN A 139 -1.18 8.30 5.02
C GLN A 139 -1.20 7.25 6.14
N ASP A 140 -2.01 7.44 7.17
CA ASP A 140 -2.05 6.60 8.38
C ASP A 140 -2.21 5.11 8.06
N TYR A 141 -2.99 4.78 7.01
CA TYR A 141 -3.28 3.41 6.58
C TYR A 141 -2.66 3.08 5.22
N GLY A 142 -1.79 3.95 4.72
CA GLY A 142 -0.95 3.60 3.60
C GLY A 142 -1.09 4.43 2.34
N VAL A 143 -0.46 3.89 1.31
CA VAL A 143 -0.40 4.42 -0.05
C VAL A 143 -0.91 3.35 -0.99
N GLU A 144 -1.86 3.70 -1.87
CA GLU A 144 -2.59 2.77 -2.71
C GLU A 144 -2.61 3.18 -4.19
N ASP A 145 -2.92 2.21 -5.05
CA ASP A 145 -3.44 2.38 -6.40
C ASP A 145 -2.62 3.34 -7.29
N ALA A 146 -1.35 2.99 -7.53
CA ALA A 146 -0.44 3.77 -8.35
C ALA A 146 -0.93 3.94 -9.80
N ARG A 147 -0.80 5.15 -10.35
CA ARG A 147 -0.95 5.44 -11.77
C ARG A 147 0.23 6.27 -12.24
N ILE A 148 0.91 5.81 -13.27
CA ILE A 148 2.18 6.40 -13.70
C ILE A 148 2.03 7.00 -15.09
N SER A 149 2.54 8.24 -15.25
CA SER A 149 2.64 8.92 -16.53
C SER A 149 4.06 9.46 -16.69
N ARG A 150 4.66 9.26 -17.85
CA ARG A 150 5.92 9.89 -18.23
C ARG A 150 5.63 11.17 -19.01
N ILE A 151 6.17 12.29 -18.55
CA ILE A 151 6.05 13.59 -19.22
C ILE A 151 7.46 14.16 -19.40
N GLY A 152 7.91 14.23 -20.64
CA GLY A 152 9.30 14.56 -20.97
C GLY A 152 10.25 13.50 -20.40
N ASP A 153 11.21 13.95 -19.60
CA ASP A 153 12.24 13.09 -18.99
C ASP A 153 11.91 12.66 -17.57
N ARG A 154 10.67 12.92 -17.09
CA ARG A 154 10.25 12.62 -15.70
C ARG A 154 9.05 11.71 -15.66
N TRP A 155 8.98 10.95 -14.57
CA TRP A 155 7.84 10.11 -14.21
C TRP A 155 7.04 10.76 -13.09
N TYR A 156 5.75 10.83 -13.30
CA TYR A 156 4.77 11.34 -12.35
C TYR A 156 3.85 10.18 -11.98
N MET A 157 3.75 9.89 -10.71
CA MET A 157 2.88 8.84 -10.19
C MET A 157 1.86 9.45 -9.25
N THR A 158 0.58 9.25 -9.55
CA THR A 158 -0.50 9.54 -8.60
C THR A 158 -0.81 8.30 -7.79
N THR A 159 -1.14 8.48 -6.52
CA THR A 159 -1.53 7.42 -5.59
C THR A 159 -2.70 7.89 -4.74
N CYS A 160 -3.46 6.96 -4.20
CA CYS A 160 -4.42 7.24 -3.14
C CYS A 160 -3.68 7.17 -1.80
N SER A 161 -3.68 8.25 -1.04
CA SER A 161 -3.24 8.28 0.36
C SER A 161 -4.45 8.07 1.27
N VAL A 162 -4.33 7.13 2.21
CA VAL A 162 -5.44 6.69 3.04
C VAL A 162 -5.21 7.06 4.49
N SER A 163 -6.17 7.78 5.07
CA SER A 163 -6.23 8.06 6.50
C SER A 163 -7.61 7.72 7.08
N ALA A 164 -7.75 7.76 8.41
CA ALA A 164 -9.04 7.56 9.07
C ALA A 164 -10.08 8.63 8.71
N GLU A 165 -9.61 9.81 8.33
CA GLU A 165 -10.48 10.96 8.06
C GLU A 165 -10.89 11.04 6.59
N ARG A 166 -9.98 10.69 5.67
CA ARG A 166 -10.17 10.91 4.23
C ARG A 166 -9.21 10.11 3.36
N HIS A 167 -9.56 10.04 2.09
CA HIS A 167 -8.68 9.61 1.01
C HIS A 167 -8.27 10.84 0.21
N SER A 168 -6.98 10.94 -0.14
CA SER A 168 -6.44 12.06 -0.91
C SER A 168 -5.65 11.53 -2.09
N THR A 169 -5.71 12.21 -3.24
CA THR A 169 -4.80 11.91 -4.34
C THR A 169 -3.48 12.63 -4.11
N THR A 170 -2.40 11.89 -4.06
CA THR A 170 -1.04 12.40 -3.87
C THR A 170 -0.18 12.18 -5.10
N LEU A 171 0.79 13.07 -5.28
CA LEU A 171 1.75 13.04 -6.37
C LEU A 171 3.11 12.60 -5.85
N HIS A 172 3.73 11.66 -6.58
CA HIS A 172 5.14 11.30 -6.47
C HIS A 172 5.85 11.59 -7.79
N ILE A 173 7.12 11.95 -7.71
CA ILE A 173 7.94 12.31 -8.89
C ILE A 173 9.23 11.48 -8.86
N SER A 174 9.64 11.02 -10.05
CA SER A 174 10.89 10.31 -10.26
C SER A 174 11.63 10.84 -11.50
N ASP A 175 12.95 10.92 -11.43
CA ASP A 175 13.81 11.29 -12.56
C ASP A 175 14.37 10.05 -13.31
N ASN A 176 14.16 8.84 -12.77
CA ASN A 176 14.65 7.58 -13.39
C ASN A 176 13.56 6.51 -13.54
N GLY A 177 12.32 6.79 -13.10
CA GLY A 177 11.18 5.87 -13.16
C GLY A 177 11.11 4.84 -12.02
N LEU A 178 12.14 4.75 -11.15
CA LEU A 178 12.22 3.79 -10.05
C LEU A 178 12.25 4.47 -8.66
N ASP A 179 13.03 5.52 -8.50
CA ASP A 179 13.16 6.26 -7.24
C ASP A 179 12.11 7.37 -7.17
N TYR A 180 10.99 7.08 -6.51
CA TYR A 180 9.90 8.04 -6.35
C TYR A 180 10.00 8.80 -5.02
N ARG A 181 9.78 10.12 -5.07
CA ARG A 181 9.68 10.99 -3.89
C ARG A 181 8.30 11.63 -3.81
N LEU A 182 7.73 11.69 -2.63
CA LEU A 182 6.45 12.35 -2.38
C LEU A 182 6.58 13.86 -2.68
N ALA A 183 5.70 14.38 -3.53
CA ALA A 183 5.61 15.81 -3.85
C ALA A 183 4.49 16.52 -3.08
N GLY A 184 3.42 15.81 -2.71
CA GLY A 184 2.32 16.34 -1.90
C GLY A 184 0.94 15.92 -2.40
N ILE A 185 -0.08 16.48 -1.76
CA ILE A 185 -1.48 16.27 -2.14
C ILE A 185 -1.78 17.16 -3.37
N ILE A 186 -2.44 16.59 -4.36
CA ILE A 186 -2.94 17.30 -5.54
C ILE A 186 -4.47 17.41 -5.55
N LEU A 187 -5.17 16.48 -4.91
CA LEU A 187 -6.62 16.54 -4.70
C LEU A 187 -6.92 16.13 -3.25
N ASP A 188 -7.56 17.03 -2.50
CA ASP A 188 -7.76 16.91 -1.05
C ASP A 188 -9.06 16.20 -0.64
N HIS A 189 -9.91 15.80 -1.56
CA HIS A 189 -11.17 15.13 -1.26
C HIS A 189 -11.27 13.77 -1.90
N GLN A 190 -11.91 12.84 -1.15
CA GLN A 190 -12.43 11.51 -1.49
C GLN A 190 -12.42 11.17 -2.99
N ASN A 191 -11.30 11.39 -3.63
CA ASN A 191 -11.13 11.03 -5.01
C ASN A 191 -10.35 9.73 -5.02
N LYS A 192 -11.07 8.68 -5.24
CA LYS A 192 -10.53 7.39 -5.59
C LYS A 192 -10.66 7.28 -7.11
N ASP A 193 -9.54 7.38 -7.83
CA ASP A 193 -9.31 7.25 -9.28
C ASP A 193 -9.27 8.56 -10.07
#